data_33a69e2dc59924ce6f433cd92568dcf5
#
_entry.id   33a69e2dc59924ce6f433cd92568dcf5
#
_cell.length_a   1.000
_cell.length_b   1.000
_cell.length_c   1.000
_cell.angle_alpha   90.00
_cell.angle_beta   90.00
_cell.angle_gamma   90.00
#
_symmetry.space_group_name_H-M   'P 1'
#
loop_
_entity.id
_entity.type
_entity.pdbx_description
1 polymer ?
#
loop_
_entity_poly.entity_id
_entity_poly.type
_entity_poly.pdbx_seq_one_letter_code
_entity_poly.pdbx_strand_id
1 'polypeptide(L)' 'MLMPARLVRDEIKKQNLDLDDEDDLGALAKRFNVSSSAMSYRLVNLGLLQ' A
#
# COMPACT_ATOMS: atom_id res chain seq x y z
N MET A 1 8.99 -3.67 -13.19
CA MET A 1 9.48 -2.76 -12.16
C MET A 1 9.23 -3.33 -10.77
N LEU A 2 10.24 -3.27 -9.95
CA LEU A 2 10.12 -3.77 -8.58
C LEU A 2 9.57 -2.70 -7.66
N MET A 3 8.66 -3.11 -6.80
CA MET A 3 8.13 -2.21 -5.78
C MET A 3 8.65 -2.72 -4.42
N PRO A 4 9.76 -2.14 -3.93
CA PRO A 4 10.37 -2.61 -2.70
C PRO A 4 9.41 -2.47 -1.52
N ALA A 5 9.31 -3.51 -0.72
CA ALA A 5 8.46 -3.48 0.46
C ALA A 5 8.83 -2.32 1.39
N ARG A 6 10.11 -2.01 1.43
CA ARG A 6 10.62 -0.93 2.27
C ARG A 6 9.99 0.40 1.90
N LEU A 7 9.92 0.70 0.61
CA LEU A 7 9.33 1.96 0.15
C LEU A 7 7.86 2.04 0.47
N VAL A 8 7.14 0.94 0.28
CA VAL A 8 5.72 0.90 0.59
C VAL A 8 5.50 1.13 2.08
N ARG A 9 6.28 0.45 2.90
CA ARG A 9 6.18 0.58 4.35
C ARG A 9 6.52 1.99 4.80
N ASP A 10 7.58 2.56 4.24
CA ASP A 10 7.98 3.92 4.59
C ASP A 10 6.89 4.92 4.24
N GLU A 11 6.29 4.76 3.07
CA GLU A 11 5.23 5.67 2.63
C GLU A 11 4.05 5.61 3.58
N ILE A 12 3.67 4.42 4.00
CA ILE A 12 2.55 4.23 4.92
C ILE A 12 2.83 4.90 6.25
N LYS A 13 4.03 4.72 6.78
CA LYS A 13 4.42 5.33 8.04
C LYS A 13 4.53 6.84 7.93
N LYS A 14 5.13 7.29 6.84
CA LYS A 14 5.38 8.72 6.65
C LYS A 14 4.09 9.51 6.59
N GLN A 15 3.09 8.95 5.91
CA GLN A 15 1.81 9.63 5.76
C GLN A 15 0.77 9.17 6.77
N ASN A 16 1.15 8.25 7.62
CA ASN A 16 0.24 7.72 8.64
C ASN A 16 -1.04 7.19 8.01
N LEU A 17 -0.88 6.41 6.94
CA LEU A 17 -2.02 5.89 6.21
C LEU A 17 -2.70 4.76 6.97
N ASP A 18 -4.02 4.72 6.85
CA ASP A 18 -4.83 3.67 7.45
C ASP A 18 -5.18 2.65 6.38
N LEU A 19 -4.57 1.47 6.46
CA LEU A 19 -4.77 0.45 5.46
C LEU A 19 -6.16 -0.18 5.51
N ASP A 20 -6.88 0.02 6.60
CA ASP A 20 -8.25 -0.44 6.72
C ASP A 20 -9.22 0.51 6.03
N ASP A 21 -8.77 1.72 5.74
CA ASP A 21 -9.58 2.72 5.07
C ASP A 21 -9.39 2.60 3.56
N GLU A 22 -10.49 2.36 2.84
CA GLU A 22 -10.43 2.19 1.40
C GLU A 22 -9.89 3.44 0.71
N ASP A 23 -10.23 4.61 1.22
CA ASP A 23 -9.77 5.86 0.64
C ASP A 23 -8.25 5.97 0.73
N ASP A 24 -7.70 5.65 1.90
CA ASP A 24 -6.26 5.68 2.08
C ASP A 24 -5.58 4.61 1.25
N LEU A 25 -6.18 3.43 1.21
CA LEU A 25 -5.64 2.34 0.41
C LEU A 25 -5.65 2.70 -1.08
N GLY A 26 -6.75 3.30 -1.54
CA GLY A 26 -6.84 3.74 -2.92
C GLY A 26 -5.82 4.81 -3.26
N ALA A 27 -5.60 5.74 -2.34
CA ALA A 27 -4.59 6.78 -2.54
C ALA A 27 -3.21 6.18 -2.66
N LEU A 28 -2.90 5.19 -1.82
CA LEU A 28 -1.62 4.53 -1.87
C LEU A 28 -1.43 3.78 -3.18
N ALA A 29 -2.47 3.08 -3.62
CA ALA A 29 -2.41 2.35 -4.88
C ALA A 29 -2.19 3.30 -6.05
N LYS A 30 -2.86 4.43 -6.03
CA LYS A 30 -2.73 5.43 -7.08
C LYS A 30 -1.33 6.01 -7.11
N ARG A 31 -0.76 6.22 -5.94
CA ARG A 31 0.60 6.75 -5.83
C ARG A 31 1.61 5.80 -6.46
N PHE A 32 1.38 4.51 -6.35
CA PHE A 32 2.26 3.50 -6.92
C PHE A 32 1.83 3.05 -8.31
N ASN A 33 0.79 3.68 -8.83
CA ASN A 33 0.29 3.42 -10.18
C ASN A 33 -0.16 1.96 -10.35
N VAL A 34 -0.86 1.46 -9.38
CA VAL A 34 -1.44 0.11 -9.42
C VAL A 34 -2.89 0.18 -8.99
N SER A 35 -3.66 -0.87 -9.26
CA SER A 35 -5.04 -0.90 -8.83
C SER A 35 -5.10 -1.15 -7.33
N SER A 36 -6.22 -0.76 -6.69
CA SER A 36 -6.37 -0.99 -5.26
C SER A 36 -6.37 -2.47 -4.94
N SER A 37 -6.93 -3.29 -5.83
CA SER A 37 -6.90 -4.75 -5.64
C SER A 37 -5.47 -5.28 -5.64
N ALA A 38 -4.66 -4.81 -6.58
CA ALA A 38 -3.27 -5.23 -6.67
C ALA A 38 -2.49 -4.77 -5.45
N MET A 39 -2.76 -3.56 -4.99
CA MET A 39 -2.10 -3.03 -3.80
C MET A 39 -2.49 -3.84 -2.56
N SER A 40 -3.77 -4.16 -2.40
CA SER A 40 -4.22 -4.99 -1.29
C SER A 40 -3.51 -6.33 -1.26
N TYR A 41 -3.44 -6.97 -2.42
CA TYR A 41 -2.77 -8.26 -2.54
C TYR A 41 -1.30 -8.15 -2.12
N ARG A 42 -0.65 -7.11 -2.58
CA ARG A 42 0.76 -6.88 -2.26
C ARG A 42 0.95 -6.68 -0.76
N LEU A 43 0.06 -5.88 -0.15
CA LEU A 43 0.16 -5.61 1.28
C LEU A 43 -0.05 -6.87 2.11
N VAL A 44 -0.95 -7.74 1.68
CA VAL A 44 -1.16 -9.02 2.36
C VAL A 44 0.11 -9.85 2.28
N ASN A 45 0.73 -9.90 1.10
CA ASN A 45 1.95 -10.68 0.92
C ASN A 45 3.12 -10.12 1.74
N LEU A 46 3.13 -8.83 1.97
CA LEU A 46 4.18 -8.21 2.77
C LEU A 46 3.91 -8.29 4.26
N GLY A 47 2.74 -8.80 4.63
CA GLY A 47 2.37 -8.90 6.04
C GLY A 47 1.95 -7.58 6.66
N LEU A 48 1.66 -6.57 5.83
CA LEU A 48 1.24 -5.27 6.30
C LEU A 48 -0.27 -5.17 6.45
N LEU A 49 -0.99 -6.05 5.79
CA LEU A 49 -2.44 -6.09 5.82
C LEU A 49 -2.87 -7.53 6.04
N GLN A 50 -3.86 -7.72 6.89
CA GLN A 50 -4.37 -9.06 7.17
C GLN A 50 -5.62 -9.37 6.41
#